data_5f2a8111543c9362600fc5c2897fdaf3
#
_entry.id   5f2a8111543c9362600fc5c2897fdaf3
#
_cell.length_a   1.000
_cell.length_b   1.000
_cell.length_c   1.000
_cell.angle_alpha   90.00
_cell.angle_beta   90.00
_cell.angle_gamma   90.00
#
_symmetry.space_group_name_H-M   'P 1'
#
loop_
_entity.id
_entity.type
_entity.pdbx_description
1 polymer ?
#
loop_
_entity_poly.entity_id
_entity_poly.type
_entity_poly.pdbx_seq_one_letter_code
_entity_poly.pdbx_strand_id
1 'polypeptide(L)'
;MHRRLTERSARLEDAEQRINSVPEICRFFGIVVTMYYDDHSPPHFHAKYGASRVVIGLSDLVVLRGGLPPRALGLLMEWAVQHRDELEENWNMSRSKQPLKSIAPLE
;
A
#
# COMPACT_ATOMS: atom_id res chain seq x y z
N MET A 1 8.73 32.73 9.01
CA MET A 1 8.63 32.19 9.45
C MET A 1 8.27 31.75 9.52
N HIS A 2 8.29 31.48 8.67
CA HIS A 2 8.03 30.63 8.91
C HIS A 2 7.87 30.18 8.64
N ARG A 3 7.71 30.42 8.02
CA ARG A 3 7.58 29.73 8.11
C ARG A 3 7.44 29.17 8.27
N ARG A 4 7.44 29.41 7.81
CA ARG A 4 7.41 28.62 8.20
C ARG A 4 6.91 28.04 8.51
N LEU A 5 6.93 28.38 8.02
CA LEU A 5 6.57 27.61 8.49
C LEU A 5 6.32 27.20 8.25
N THR A 6 6.47 27.50 7.70
CA THR A 6 6.31 26.83 7.70
C THR A 6 6.74 26.42 7.44
N GLU A 7 7.14 26.42 6.70
CA GLU A 7 7.60 25.73 6.77
C GLU A 7 7.55 25.21 7.23
N ARG A 8 7.48 25.35 7.27
CA ARG A 8 7.29 24.61 7.92
C ARG A 8 6.70 24.23 7.92
N SER A 9 6.56 25.11 8.09
CA SER A 9 5.63 24.34 7.95
C SER A 9 5.67 23.90 6.80
N ALA A 10 6.21 24.44 6.22
CA ALA A 10 6.25 23.68 5.07
C ALA A 10 7.09 22.50 5.14
N ARG A 11 8.03 22.47 5.87
CA ARG A 11 8.74 21.29 6.07
C ARG A 11 7.99 20.28 6.68
N LEU A 12 7.18 20.70 7.46
CA LEU A 12 6.26 19.79 8.03
C LEU A 12 5.33 19.29 6.98
N GLU A 13 4.94 20.13 6.08
CA GLU A 13 4.09 19.71 5.02
C GLU A 13 4.75 18.73 4.11
N ASP A 14 6.02 18.89 3.87
CA ASP A 14 6.72 17.91 3.08
C ASP A 14 6.72 16.57 3.72
N ALA A 15 6.89 16.53 5.03
CA ALA A 15 6.85 15.27 5.72
C ALA A 15 5.50 14.62 5.57
N GLU A 16 4.44 15.40 5.66
CA GLU A 16 3.11 14.86 5.52
C GLU A 16 2.88 14.33 4.14
N GLN A 17 3.38 15.02 3.14
CA GLN A 17 3.20 14.56 1.79
C GLN A 17 3.96 13.29 1.53
N ARG A 18 5.13 13.16 2.09
CA ARG A 18 5.87 11.92 1.94
C ARG A 18 5.15 10.77 2.59
N ILE A 19 4.53 10.99 3.71
CA ILE A 19 3.74 9.96 4.36
C ILE A 19 2.61 9.54 3.46
N ASN A 20 1.96 10.50 2.83
CA ASN A 20 0.82 10.21 1.98
C ASN A 20 1.22 9.50 0.70
N SER A 21 2.48 9.56 0.30
CA SER A 21 2.91 8.90 -0.92
C SER A 21 3.06 7.40 -0.75
N VAL A 22 2.97 6.89 0.48
CA VAL A 22 3.08 5.46 0.75
C VAL A 22 1.96 5.08 1.71
N PRO A 23 0.72 5.14 1.26
CA PRO A 23 -0.39 4.90 2.17
C PRO A 23 -0.54 3.42 2.50
N GLU A 24 -0.71 3.16 3.77
CA GLU A 24 -1.02 1.84 4.26
C GLU A 24 -2.52 1.62 4.09
N ILE A 25 -2.91 0.54 3.42
CA ILE A 25 -4.33 0.28 3.18
C ILE A 25 -4.87 -0.85 4.04
N CYS A 26 -4.00 -1.64 4.67
CA CYS A 26 -4.44 -2.70 5.56
C CYS A 26 -3.27 -3.19 6.38
N ARG A 27 -3.58 -3.79 7.53
CA ARG A 27 -2.55 -4.34 8.41
C ARG A 27 -3.18 -5.48 9.20
N PHE A 28 -2.57 -6.67 9.14
CA PHE A 28 -3.08 -7.83 9.88
C PHE A 28 -1.96 -8.85 10.08
N PHE A 29 -1.94 -9.47 11.24
CA PHE A 29 -1.00 -10.54 11.60
C PHE A 29 0.46 -10.17 11.29
N GLY A 30 0.84 -8.89 11.49
CA GLY A 30 2.20 -8.45 11.24
C GLY A 30 2.49 -8.10 9.78
N ILE A 31 1.52 -8.26 8.90
CA ILE A 31 1.65 -7.92 7.49
C ILE A 31 1.11 -6.50 7.27
N VAL A 32 1.89 -5.66 6.61
CA VAL A 32 1.49 -4.29 6.30
C VAL A 32 1.33 -4.20 4.79
N VAL A 33 0.14 -3.83 4.34
CA VAL A 33 -0.17 -3.72 2.91
C VAL A 33 -0.21 -2.25 2.53
N THR A 34 0.52 -1.89 1.49
CA THR A 34 0.60 -0.51 1.02
C THR A 34 0.37 -0.47 -0.48
N MET A 35 -0.02 0.72 -0.97
CA MET A 35 -0.18 0.94 -2.40
C MET A 35 0.28 2.36 -2.67
N TYR A 36 1.27 2.52 -3.54
CA TYR A 36 1.85 3.84 -3.80
C TYR A 36 0.99 4.61 -4.77
N TYR A 37 0.95 5.94 -4.57
CA TYR A 37 0.27 6.81 -5.51
C TYR A 37 1.05 6.86 -6.83
N ASP A 38 0.30 6.88 -7.91
CA ASP A 38 0.87 7.16 -9.23
C ASP A 38 1.97 6.17 -9.62
N ASP A 39 1.86 4.95 -9.14
CA ASP A 39 2.81 3.91 -9.48
C ASP A 39 2.56 3.44 -10.91
N HIS A 40 3.55 2.78 -11.50
CA HIS A 40 3.44 2.37 -12.90
C HIS A 40 2.84 0.98 -13.02
N SER A 41 2.28 0.71 -14.20
CA SER A 41 1.67 -0.58 -14.51
C SER A 41 2.70 -1.69 -14.48
N PRO A 42 2.28 -2.92 -14.23
CA PRO A 42 0.88 -3.36 -14.09
C PRO A 42 0.32 -3.05 -12.71
N PRO A 43 -1.00 -3.07 -12.56
CA PRO A 43 -1.61 -2.85 -11.24
C PRO A 43 -1.07 -3.82 -10.21
N HIS A 44 -0.71 -3.30 -9.04
CA HIS A 44 -0.08 -4.13 -8.01
C HIS A 44 -0.18 -3.46 -6.65
N PHE A 45 0.10 -4.24 -5.61
CA PHE A 45 0.24 -3.70 -4.27
C PHE A 45 1.50 -4.27 -3.64
N HIS A 46 1.92 -3.65 -2.56
CA HIS A 46 3.12 -4.03 -1.82
C HIS A 46 2.73 -4.57 -0.46
N ALA A 47 3.51 -5.50 0.06
CA ALA A 47 3.31 -5.97 1.42
C ALA A 47 4.66 -6.19 2.08
N LYS A 48 4.66 -6.05 3.39
CA LYS A 48 5.87 -6.17 4.17
C LYS A 48 5.58 -7.00 5.41
N TYR A 49 6.51 -7.88 5.76
CA TYR A 49 6.42 -8.67 6.96
C TYR A 49 7.83 -8.76 7.54
N GLY A 50 8.06 -8.05 8.66
CA GLY A 50 9.40 -7.93 9.18
C GLY A 50 10.31 -7.27 8.15
N ALA A 51 11.40 -7.93 7.82
CA ALA A 51 12.34 -7.43 6.82
C ALA A 51 12.00 -7.90 5.41
N SER A 52 11.00 -8.76 5.25
CA SER A 52 10.63 -9.30 3.94
C SER A 52 9.65 -8.38 3.24
N ARG A 53 9.76 -8.28 1.92
CA ARG A 53 8.88 -7.44 1.11
C ARG A 53 8.48 -8.19 -0.15
N VAL A 54 7.25 -7.95 -0.59
CA VAL A 54 6.71 -8.63 -1.77
C VAL A 54 5.86 -7.65 -2.56
N VAL A 55 5.84 -7.82 -3.88
CA VAL A 55 4.97 -7.08 -4.78
C VAL A 55 4.05 -8.08 -5.44
N ILE A 56 2.74 -7.84 -5.34
CA ILE A 56 1.72 -8.76 -5.84
C ILE A 56 0.94 -8.07 -6.95
N GLY A 57 0.85 -8.70 -8.10
CA GLY A 57 0.05 -8.18 -9.20
C GLY A 57 -1.44 -8.41 -8.96
N LEU A 58 -2.26 -7.43 -9.36
CA LEU A 58 -3.69 -7.51 -9.09
C LEU A 58 -4.43 -8.41 -10.07
N SER A 59 -3.96 -8.49 -11.31
CA SER A 59 -4.70 -9.24 -12.33
C SER A 59 -4.87 -10.70 -11.96
N ASP A 60 -3.77 -11.35 -11.65
CA ASP A 60 -3.78 -12.79 -11.37
C ASP A 60 -3.36 -13.08 -9.95
N LEU A 61 -3.09 -12.08 -9.14
CA LEU A 61 -2.61 -12.23 -7.77
C LEU A 61 -1.35 -13.09 -7.74
N VAL A 62 -0.37 -12.71 -8.57
CA VAL A 62 0.90 -13.43 -8.63
C VAL A 62 2.00 -12.57 -8.04
N VAL A 63 3.05 -13.22 -7.55
CA VAL A 63 4.21 -12.53 -7.02
C VAL A 63 4.98 -11.95 -8.20
N LEU A 64 5.10 -10.63 -8.25
CA LEU A 64 5.87 -9.96 -9.29
C LEU A 64 7.31 -9.77 -8.86
N ARG A 65 7.57 -9.58 -7.56
CA ARG A 65 8.91 -9.34 -7.07
C ARG A 65 8.97 -9.61 -5.58
N GLY A 66 10.12 -10.07 -5.09
CA GLY A 66 10.31 -10.32 -3.68
C GLY A 66 9.61 -11.54 -3.18
N GLY A 67 9.34 -11.57 -1.88
CA GLY A 67 8.64 -12.70 -1.26
C GLY A 67 8.46 -12.48 0.22
N LEU A 68 7.58 -13.27 0.81
CA LEU A 68 7.38 -13.32 2.24
C LEU A 68 7.57 -14.76 2.69
N PRO A 69 7.78 -15.01 3.99
CA PRO A 69 7.76 -16.38 4.47
C PRO A 69 6.45 -17.06 4.06
N PRO A 70 6.48 -18.36 3.80
CA PRO A 70 5.30 -19.03 3.20
C PRO A 70 4.01 -18.84 3.96
N ARG A 71 4.05 -18.87 5.30
CA ARG A 71 2.81 -18.69 6.05
C ARG A 71 2.27 -17.29 5.87
N ALA A 72 3.15 -16.29 5.93
CA ALA A 72 2.71 -14.91 5.75
C ALA A 72 2.19 -14.69 4.34
N LEU A 73 2.86 -15.27 3.35
CA LEU A 73 2.40 -15.13 1.98
C LEU A 73 1.03 -15.77 1.79
N GLY A 74 0.81 -16.93 2.40
CA GLY A 74 -0.50 -17.57 2.31
C GLY A 74 -1.61 -16.72 2.90
N LEU A 75 -1.35 -16.11 4.05
CA LEU A 75 -2.34 -15.24 4.68
C LEU A 75 -2.62 -14.03 3.81
N LEU A 76 -1.57 -13.45 3.24
CA LEU A 76 -1.72 -12.29 2.37
C LEU A 76 -2.58 -12.64 1.15
N MET A 77 -2.31 -13.77 0.53
CA MET A 77 -3.05 -14.16 -0.66
C MET A 77 -4.50 -14.48 -0.35
N GLU A 78 -4.76 -15.10 0.80
CA GLU A 78 -6.14 -15.35 1.21
C GLU A 78 -6.90 -14.05 1.37
N TRP A 79 -6.28 -13.06 1.99
CA TRP A 79 -6.87 -11.74 2.14
C TRP A 79 -7.10 -11.09 0.77
N ALA A 80 -6.11 -11.16 -0.10
CA ALA A 80 -6.19 -10.49 -1.40
C ALA A 80 -7.32 -11.05 -2.27
N VAL A 81 -7.52 -12.36 -2.21
CA VAL A 81 -8.61 -12.98 -2.97
C VAL A 81 -9.96 -12.43 -2.51
N GLN A 82 -10.11 -12.21 -1.21
CA GLN A 82 -11.37 -11.70 -0.67
C GLN A 82 -11.61 -10.25 -0.99
N HIS A 83 -10.56 -9.48 -1.27
CA HIS A 83 -10.67 -8.02 -1.41
C HIS A 83 -10.21 -7.52 -2.77
N ARG A 84 -10.36 -8.36 -3.78
CA ARG A 84 -9.85 -8.05 -5.10
C ARG A 84 -10.44 -6.77 -5.68
N ASP A 85 -11.76 -6.63 -5.56
CA ASP A 85 -12.43 -5.44 -6.11
C ASP A 85 -11.99 -4.18 -5.38
N GLU A 86 -11.83 -4.26 -4.07
CA GLU A 86 -11.39 -3.11 -3.31
C GLU A 86 -9.96 -2.72 -3.65
N LEU A 87 -9.12 -3.71 -3.90
CA LEU A 87 -7.74 -3.44 -4.31
C LEU A 87 -7.70 -2.75 -5.67
N GLU A 88 -8.54 -3.20 -6.60
CA GLU A 88 -8.59 -2.57 -7.91
C GLU A 88 -9.14 -1.15 -7.82
N GLU A 89 -10.13 -0.95 -6.99
CA GLU A 89 -10.65 0.39 -6.79
C GLU A 89 -9.57 1.32 -6.24
N ASN A 90 -8.83 0.84 -5.24
CA ASN A 90 -7.74 1.64 -4.69
C ASN A 90 -6.66 1.92 -5.73
N TRP A 91 -6.38 0.96 -6.59
CA TRP A 91 -5.39 1.20 -7.65
C TRP A 91 -5.84 2.34 -8.55
N ASN A 92 -7.11 2.33 -8.95
CA ASN A 92 -7.64 3.39 -9.81
C ASN A 92 -7.60 4.74 -9.09
N MET A 93 -7.93 4.75 -7.80
CA MET A 93 -7.88 5.99 -7.04
C MET A 93 -6.46 6.51 -6.90
N SER A 94 -5.50 5.61 -6.72
CA SER A 94 -4.11 6.03 -6.60
C SER A 94 -3.61 6.67 -7.89
N ARG A 95 -4.09 6.19 -9.03
CA ARG A 95 -3.68 6.75 -10.31
C ARG A 95 -4.23 8.16 -10.53
N SER A 96 -5.38 8.45 -9.96
CA SER A 96 -5.94 9.80 -10.04
C SER A 96 -5.66 10.61 -8.78
N LYS A 97 -4.75 10.13 -7.94
CA LYS A 97 -4.28 10.83 -6.75
C LYS A 97 -5.39 11.16 -5.76
N GLN A 98 -6.38 10.28 -5.70
CA GLN A 98 -7.45 10.40 -4.73
C GLN A 98 -7.10 9.58 -3.49
N PRO A 99 -7.64 9.96 -2.33
CA PRO A 99 -7.35 9.21 -1.11
C PRO A 99 -7.76 7.75 -1.23
N LEU A 100 -6.90 6.86 -0.79
CA LEU A 100 -7.19 5.43 -0.83
C LEU A 100 -8.03 5.05 0.37
N LYS A 101 -8.81 3.98 0.22
CA LYS A 101 -9.66 3.49 1.28
C LYS A 101 -8.95 2.39 2.04
N SER A 102 -9.19 2.36 3.35
CA SER A 102 -8.74 1.23 4.16
C SER A 102 -9.57 0.01 3.79
N ILE A 103 -8.93 -1.14 3.80
CA ILE A 103 -9.60 -2.40 3.49
C ILE A 103 -9.59 -3.25 4.75
N ALA A 104 -10.68 -3.96 5.00
CA ALA A 104 -10.80 -4.76 6.20
C ALA A 104 -9.72 -5.84 6.26
N PRO A 105 -9.18 -6.11 7.46
CA PRO A 105 -8.12 -7.12 7.58
C PRO A 105 -8.67 -8.54 7.52
N LEU A 106 -7.78 -9.48 7.32
CA LEU A 106 -8.12 -10.88 7.43
C LEU A 106 -8.40 -11.21 8.89
N GLU A 107 -9.44 -11.96 9.13
CA GLU A 107 -9.85 -12.31 10.50
C GLU A 107 -9.54 -13.74 10.87
#